data_d7ecb813d4329a28b98064baf3328a27
#
_entry.id   d7ecb813d4329a28b98064baf3328a27
#
_cell.length_a   1.000
_cell.length_b   1.000
_cell.length_c   1.000
_cell.angle_alpha   90.00
_cell.angle_beta   90.00
_cell.angle_gamma   90.00
#
_symmetry.space_group_name_H-M   'P 1'
#
loop_
_entity.id
_entity.type
_entity.pdbx_description
1 polymer ?
#
loop_
_entity_poly.entity_id
_entity_poly.type
_entity_poly.pdbx_seq_one_letter_code
_entity_poly.pdbx_strand_id
1 'polypeptide(L)'
;MGKKLLALSLLSMSILGFAGEASQVLNQAKQNIIQNAYSYGDTAIESWAKDNLSSLRLIEVETRSRADSKPTFRALTLFELTGNEYNKILTQISYSTFNDRETINTGLVYRTMNPAMTRIYGVNIFYDHEFNTGHTRTGLGFEMKSSVYDVNINFYEAMSERSHVNGVPEVAAGGYDAEIGALLPYLPWAKFYYKTYQWNSETLNIKHGQTVSLYMEPTSRLSVEAGMQDDSTTNNHNAFIKFNYTLCCNERKMGPNIFTVSNNAYNFGKINSDRMYEKVRRENNIVTVKGGGAIAITASGF
;
A
#
# COMPACT_ATOMS: atom_id res chain seq x y z
N MET A 1 -20.62 -9.72 -19.10
CA MET A 1 -19.84 -8.50 -18.70
C MET A 1 -20.46 -7.74 -17.53
N GLY A 2 -21.78 -7.65 -17.38
CA GLY A 2 -22.46 -6.87 -16.33
C GLY A 2 -22.30 -7.34 -14.88
N LYS A 3 -22.00 -8.61 -14.61
CA LYS A 3 -21.88 -9.15 -13.24
C LYS A 3 -20.53 -8.88 -12.59
N LYS A 4 -19.47 -8.60 -13.36
CA LYS A 4 -18.13 -8.28 -12.84
C LYS A 4 -17.99 -6.82 -12.38
N LEU A 5 -18.74 -5.89 -12.99
CA LEU A 5 -18.79 -4.48 -12.55
C LEU A 5 -19.59 -4.32 -11.24
N LEU A 6 -20.59 -5.18 -11.01
CA LEU A 6 -21.42 -5.11 -9.79
C LEU A 6 -20.63 -5.46 -8.51
N ALA A 7 -19.68 -6.36 -8.61
CA ALA A 7 -18.82 -6.74 -7.45
C ALA A 7 -17.87 -5.60 -7.05
N LEU A 8 -17.31 -4.85 -8.02
CA LEU A 8 -16.45 -3.71 -7.73
C LEU A 8 -17.24 -2.49 -7.19
N SER A 9 -18.46 -2.28 -7.65
CA SER A 9 -19.29 -1.15 -7.19
C SER A 9 -19.86 -1.37 -5.78
N LEU A 10 -20.03 -2.60 -5.34
CA LEU A 10 -20.48 -2.91 -3.98
C LEU A 10 -19.37 -2.69 -2.92
N LEU A 11 -18.09 -2.73 -3.32
CA LEU A 11 -16.98 -2.40 -2.43
C LEU A 11 -16.94 -0.92 -2.03
N SER A 12 -17.42 -0.03 -2.90
CA SER A 12 -17.38 1.41 -2.66
C SER A 12 -18.54 1.93 -1.79
N MET A 13 -19.59 1.15 -1.60
CA MET A 13 -20.81 1.58 -0.90
C MET A 13 -20.86 1.23 0.60
N SER A 14 -19.90 0.51 1.16
CA SER A 14 -19.99 -0.03 2.52
C SER A 14 -19.38 0.81 3.64
N ILE A 15 -18.98 2.06 3.40
CA ILE A 15 -18.30 2.91 4.41
C ILE A 15 -19.14 4.10 4.89
N LEU A 16 -20.41 4.19 4.51
CA LEU A 16 -21.30 5.24 5.04
C LEU A 16 -22.25 4.66 6.09
N GLY A 17 -22.09 5.17 7.31
CA GLY A 17 -22.69 4.67 8.53
C GLY A 17 -24.21 4.67 8.60
N PHE A 18 -24.74 3.74 9.39
CA PHE A 18 -26.03 3.88 10.06
C PHE A 18 -26.02 3.18 11.41
N ALA A 19 -26.55 3.86 12.41
CA ALA A 19 -26.72 3.37 13.77
C ALA A 19 -28.10 2.72 13.95
N GLY A 20 -28.19 1.64 14.78
CA GLY A 20 -29.45 1.08 15.22
C GLY A 20 -29.57 -0.45 15.04
N GLU A 21 -30.40 -1.10 15.86
CA GLU A 21 -30.54 -2.56 15.95
C GLU A 21 -30.99 -3.28 14.67
N ALA A 22 -31.57 -2.60 13.69
CA ALA A 22 -31.80 -3.11 12.34
C ALA A 22 -30.48 -3.41 11.59
N SER A 23 -29.33 -2.93 12.09
CA SER A 23 -28.02 -3.13 11.50
C SER A 23 -27.49 -4.55 11.64
N GLN A 24 -27.90 -5.34 12.65
CA GLN A 24 -27.34 -6.68 12.86
C GLN A 24 -27.82 -7.69 11.81
N VAL A 25 -29.09 -7.70 11.48
CA VAL A 25 -29.66 -8.58 10.45
C VAL A 25 -29.18 -8.14 9.05
N LEU A 26 -29.11 -6.82 8.82
CA LEU A 26 -28.57 -6.26 7.59
C LEU A 26 -27.06 -6.52 7.47
N ASN A 27 -26.31 -6.48 8.56
CA ASN A 27 -24.88 -6.79 8.60
C ASN A 27 -24.61 -8.29 8.42
N GLN A 28 -25.41 -9.19 8.97
CA GLN A 28 -25.30 -10.62 8.69
C GLN A 28 -25.64 -10.95 7.23
N ALA A 29 -26.69 -10.37 6.69
CA ALA A 29 -27.04 -10.55 5.28
C ALA A 29 -25.98 -9.93 4.33
N LYS A 30 -25.47 -8.74 4.64
CA LYS A 30 -24.36 -8.12 3.93
C LYS A 30 -23.06 -8.93 4.04
N GLN A 31 -22.71 -9.44 5.22
CA GLN A 31 -21.55 -10.27 5.43
C GLN A 31 -21.64 -11.57 4.62
N ASN A 32 -22.79 -12.24 4.60
CA ASN A 32 -22.98 -13.43 3.81
C ASN A 32 -22.96 -13.15 2.30
N ILE A 33 -23.55 -12.06 1.83
CA ILE A 33 -23.54 -11.66 0.41
C ILE A 33 -22.11 -11.21 0.01
N ILE A 34 -21.43 -10.46 0.84
CA ILE A 34 -20.07 -10.01 0.62
C ILE A 34 -19.12 -11.21 0.62
N GLN A 35 -19.17 -12.09 1.62
CA GLN A 35 -18.32 -13.28 1.67
C GLN A 35 -18.56 -14.21 0.48
N ASN A 36 -19.81 -14.44 0.09
CA ASN A 36 -20.11 -15.26 -1.07
C ASN A 36 -19.66 -14.58 -2.39
N ALA A 37 -19.88 -13.27 -2.53
CA ALA A 37 -19.42 -12.53 -3.71
C ALA A 37 -17.89 -12.48 -3.80
N TYR A 38 -17.21 -12.32 -2.67
CA TYR A 38 -15.73 -12.37 -2.60
C TYR A 38 -15.22 -13.76 -2.93
N SER A 39 -15.76 -14.83 -2.30
CA SER A 39 -15.28 -16.19 -2.53
C SER A 39 -15.43 -16.64 -3.99
N TYR A 40 -16.56 -16.31 -4.63
CA TYR A 40 -16.77 -16.63 -6.05
C TYR A 40 -15.89 -15.77 -6.98
N GLY A 41 -15.71 -14.50 -6.66
CA GLY A 41 -14.85 -13.58 -7.42
C GLY A 41 -13.38 -13.97 -7.32
N ASP A 42 -12.92 -14.28 -6.12
CA ASP A 42 -11.55 -14.65 -5.82
C ASP A 42 -11.17 -15.96 -6.52
N THR A 43 -12.01 -17.00 -6.41
CA THR A 43 -11.73 -18.30 -7.02
C THR A 43 -11.65 -18.19 -8.55
N ALA A 44 -12.54 -17.40 -9.17
CA ALA A 44 -12.54 -17.20 -10.61
C ALA A 44 -11.33 -16.39 -11.09
N ILE A 45 -10.95 -15.34 -10.36
CA ILE A 45 -9.77 -14.52 -10.67
C ILE A 45 -8.49 -15.33 -10.45
N GLU A 46 -8.41 -16.06 -9.35
CA GLU A 46 -7.25 -16.87 -9.00
C GLU A 46 -7.04 -18.01 -9.99
N SER A 47 -8.08 -18.74 -10.36
CA SER A 47 -7.99 -19.81 -11.35
C SER A 47 -7.58 -19.26 -12.72
N TRP A 48 -8.25 -18.20 -13.20
CA TRP A 48 -7.89 -17.56 -14.45
C TRP A 48 -6.43 -17.04 -14.44
N ALA A 49 -6.00 -16.44 -13.34
CA ALA A 49 -4.64 -15.91 -13.21
C ALA A 49 -3.59 -17.02 -13.21
N LYS A 50 -3.82 -18.10 -12.47
CA LYS A 50 -2.93 -19.28 -12.46
C LYS A 50 -2.85 -19.96 -13.81
N ASP A 51 -3.95 -20.04 -14.55
CA ASP A 51 -4.01 -20.68 -15.85
C ASP A 51 -3.40 -19.85 -16.97
N ASN A 52 -3.44 -18.51 -16.88
CA ASN A 52 -3.04 -17.62 -17.97
C ASN A 52 -1.80 -16.77 -17.67
N LEU A 53 -1.42 -16.58 -16.41
CA LEU A 53 -0.35 -15.68 -15.98
C LEU A 53 0.62 -16.38 -15.02
N SER A 54 1.43 -17.30 -15.52
CA SER A 54 2.36 -18.11 -14.73
C SER A 54 3.40 -17.28 -13.93
N SER A 55 3.69 -16.06 -14.37
CA SER A 55 4.61 -15.13 -13.72
C SER A 55 3.95 -14.25 -12.64
N LEU A 56 2.63 -14.23 -12.57
CA LEU A 56 1.90 -13.44 -11.58
C LEU A 56 2.11 -14.00 -10.16
N ARG A 57 2.46 -13.12 -9.22
CA ARG A 57 2.72 -13.49 -7.82
C ARG A 57 1.80 -12.80 -6.82
N LEU A 58 1.21 -11.66 -7.17
CA LEU A 58 0.31 -10.92 -6.29
C LEU A 58 -0.69 -10.11 -7.11
N ILE A 59 -1.96 -10.17 -6.72
CA ILE A 59 -2.97 -9.15 -7.01
C ILE A 59 -3.52 -8.66 -5.68
N GLU A 60 -3.43 -7.38 -5.43
CA GLU A 60 -3.91 -6.76 -4.20
C GLU A 60 -4.77 -5.53 -4.53
N VAL A 61 -5.83 -5.36 -3.77
CA VAL A 61 -6.67 -4.16 -3.78
C VAL A 61 -6.56 -3.50 -2.42
N GLU A 62 -6.34 -2.20 -2.43
CA GLU A 62 -6.23 -1.37 -1.23
C GLU A 62 -7.28 -0.27 -1.27
N THR A 63 -7.94 -0.05 -0.14
CA THR A 63 -8.73 1.15 0.12
C THR A 63 -8.20 1.85 1.34
N ARG A 64 -8.11 3.17 1.28
CA ARG A 64 -7.69 4.02 2.40
C ARG A 64 -8.71 5.11 2.62
N SER A 65 -9.13 5.28 3.86
CA SER A 65 -9.95 6.41 4.31
C SER A 65 -9.15 7.31 5.23
N ARG A 66 -9.30 8.61 5.05
CA ARG A 66 -8.76 9.69 5.87
C ARG A 66 -9.85 10.71 6.12
N ALA A 67 -9.81 11.39 7.28
CA ALA A 67 -10.84 12.35 7.66
C ALA A 67 -10.86 13.61 6.76
N ASP A 68 -9.74 13.96 6.15
CA ASP A 68 -9.51 15.19 5.38
C ASP A 68 -9.47 14.99 3.86
N SER A 69 -9.75 13.79 3.37
CA SER A 69 -9.67 13.49 1.93
C SER A 69 -10.72 12.49 1.49
N LYS A 70 -10.97 12.44 0.18
CA LYS A 70 -11.77 11.36 -0.42
C LYS A 70 -11.07 10.02 -0.20
N PRO A 71 -11.83 8.91 -0.08
CA PRO A 71 -11.24 7.58 -0.02
C PRO A 71 -10.34 7.31 -1.23
N THR A 72 -9.18 6.71 -0.99
CA THR A 72 -8.25 6.28 -2.03
C THR A 72 -8.52 4.82 -2.36
N PHE A 73 -8.48 4.50 -3.62
CA PHE A 73 -8.49 3.13 -4.13
C PHE A 73 -7.17 2.85 -4.85
N ARG A 74 -6.61 1.65 -4.64
CA ARG A 74 -5.45 1.17 -5.38
C ARG A 74 -5.62 -0.29 -5.78
N ALA A 75 -5.30 -0.59 -7.03
CA ALA A 75 -5.09 -1.96 -7.52
C ALA A 75 -3.61 -2.16 -7.81
N LEU A 76 -3.05 -3.28 -7.40
CA LEU A 76 -1.63 -3.58 -7.52
C LEU A 76 -1.43 -5.01 -8.00
N THR A 77 -0.47 -5.18 -8.89
CA THR A 77 0.00 -6.49 -9.37
C THR A 77 1.50 -6.60 -9.25
N LEU A 78 1.98 -7.81 -8.96
CA LEU A 78 3.40 -8.14 -8.91
C LEU A 78 3.65 -9.38 -9.78
N PHE A 79 4.59 -9.27 -10.72
CA PHE A 79 5.00 -10.37 -11.59
C PHE A 79 6.46 -10.73 -11.32
N GLU A 80 6.77 -12.02 -11.35
CA GLU A 80 8.15 -12.50 -11.35
C GLU A 80 8.64 -12.58 -12.78
N LEU A 81 9.64 -11.80 -13.11
CA LEU A 81 10.26 -11.82 -14.45
C LEU A 81 11.25 -12.98 -14.56
N THR A 82 12.06 -13.16 -13.53
CA THR A 82 13.02 -14.27 -13.42
C THR A 82 13.50 -14.41 -11.98
N GLY A 83 14.05 -15.55 -11.63
CA GLY A 83 14.64 -15.75 -10.32
C GLY A 83 14.96 -17.20 -10.00
N ASN A 84 15.55 -17.38 -8.83
CA ASN A 84 15.83 -18.67 -8.23
C ASN A 84 15.37 -18.63 -6.74
N GLU A 85 15.75 -19.61 -5.95
CA GLU A 85 15.36 -19.69 -4.53
C GLU A 85 15.74 -18.44 -3.73
N TYR A 86 16.92 -17.85 -4.01
CA TYR A 86 17.48 -16.74 -3.23
C TYR A 86 17.34 -15.38 -3.90
N ASN A 87 17.17 -15.32 -5.21
CA ASN A 87 17.17 -14.07 -5.97
C ASN A 87 15.93 -13.97 -6.83
N LYS A 88 15.29 -12.80 -6.84
CA LYS A 88 14.10 -12.52 -7.66
C LYS A 88 14.24 -11.18 -8.36
N ILE A 89 13.85 -11.16 -9.63
CA ILE A 89 13.59 -9.93 -10.38
C ILE A 89 12.09 -9.88 -10.64
N LEU A 90 11.46 -8.82 -10.16
CA LEU A 90 10.02 -8.65 -10.19
C LEU A 90 9.66 -7.34 -10.87
N THR A 91 8.46 -7.24 -11.42
CA THR A 91 7.86 -5.97 -11.80
C THR A 91 6.58 -5.74 -10.99
N GLN A 92 6.44 -4.53 -10.45
CA GLN A 92 5.24 -4.10 -9.76
C GLN A 92 4.54 -3.02 -10.57
N ILE A 93 3.26 -3.21 -10.81
CA ILE A 93 2.40 -2.22 -11.46
C ILE A 93 1.24 -1.92 -10.54
N SER A 94 0.95 -0.63 -10.34
CA SER A 94 -0.24 -0.23 -9.59
C SER A 94 -0.94 0.96 -10.22
N TYR A 95 -2.25 0.99 -10.07
CA TYR A 95 -3.11 2.11 -10.41
C TYR A 95 -3.79 2.59 -9.14
N SER A 96 -3.81 3.88 -8.91
CA SER A 96 -4.45 4.47 -7.73
C SER A 96 -5.26 5.71 -8.09
N THR A 97 -6.34 5.91 -7.32
CA THR A 97 -7.13 7.15 -7.37
C THR A 97 -6.96 7.88 -6.04
N PHE A 98 -6.76 9.19 -6.11
CA PHE A 98 -6.67 10.04 -4.93
C PHE A 98 -7.14 11.47 -5.25
N ASN A 99 -8.18 11.97 -4.57
CA ASN A 99 -8.74 13.31 -4.75
C ASN A 99 -8.96 13.67 -6.24
N ASP A 100 -9.65 12.77 -6.96
CA ASP A 100 -9.94 12.89 -8.39
C ASP A 100 -8.69 12.86 -9.30
N ARG A 101 -7.56 12.37 -8.80
CA ARG A 101 -6.34 12.15 -9.57
C ARG A 101 -6.11 10.67 -9.76
N GLU A 102 -5.58 10.32 -10.90
CA GLU A 102 -5.31 8.95 -11.32
C GLU A 102 -3.82 8.78 -11.57
N THR A 103 -3.18 7.87 -10.85
CA THR A 103 -1.74 7.65 -10.95
C THR A 103 -1.46 6.19 -11.29
N ILE A 104 -0.62 5.95 -12.30
CA ILE A 104 -0.02 4.66 -12.57
C ILE A 104 1.43 4.66 -12.07
N ASN A 105 1.82 3.56 -11.43
CA ASN A 105 3.20 3.31 -11.00
C ASN A 105 3.68 2.02 -11.65
N THR A 106 4.85 2.06 -12.25
CA THR A 106 5.51 0.88 -12.82
C THR A 106 6.93 0.80 -12.30
N GLY A 107 7.33 -0.35 -11.76
CA GLY A 107 8.65 -0.49 -11.17
C GLY A 107 9.27 -1.86 -11.38
N LEU A 108 10.59 -1.88 -11.37
CA LEU A 108 11.42 -3.08 -11.29
C LEU A 108 11.93 -3.23 -9.87
N VAL A 109 11.94 -4.46 -9.38
CA VAL A 109 12.34 -4.81 -8.01
C VAL A 109 13.30 -5.99 -8.09
N TYR A 110 14.47 -5.83 -7.51
CA TYR A 110 15.40 -6.95 -7.28
C TYR A 110 15.42 -7.27 -5.80
N ARG A 111 15.25 -8.54 -5.45
CA ARG A 111 15.34 -9.04 -4.08
C ARG A 111 16.30 -10.20 -3.98
N THR A 112 17.08 -10.20 -2.92
CA THR A 112 17.98 -11.29 -2.57
C THR A 112 17.77 -11.70 -1.12
N MET A 113 17.72 -13.01 -0.88
CA MET A 113 17.64 -13.60 0.45
C MET A 113 19.00 -14.16 0.84
N ASN A 114 19.44 -13.89 2.06
CA ASN A 114 20.71 -14.42 2.53
C ASN A 114 20.66 -15.96 2.65
N PRO A 115 21.82 -16.68 2.55
CA PRO A 115 21.83 -18.14 2.60
C PRO A 115 21.26 -18.74 3.89
N ALA A 116 21.33 -18.02 5.01
CA ALA A 116 20.72 -18.44 6.28
C ALA A 116 19.18 -18.28 6.28
N MET A 117 18.60 -17.69 5.22
CA MET A 117 17.18 -17.37 5.08
C MET A 117 16.61 -16.53 6.23
N THR A 118 17.41 -15.64 6.80
CA THR A 118 16.99 -14.78 7.92
C THR A 118 16.66 -13.35 7.52
N ARG A 119 17.11 -12.94 6.31
CA ARG A 119 16.94 -11.58 5.79
C ARG A 119 16.73 -11.59 4.29
N ILE A 120 15.87 -10.69 3.84
CA ILE A 120 15.68 -10.32 2.44
C ILE A 120 16.15 -8.87 2.29
N TYR A 121 16.98 -8.61 1.29
CA TYR A 121 17.38 -7.27 0.87
C TYR A 121 16.77 -7.00 -0.51
N GLY A 122 16.36 -5.78 -0.74
CA GLY A 122 15.81 -5.39 -2.03
C GLY A 122 16.23 -3.99 -2.45
N VAL A 123 16.30 -3.82 -3.77
CA VAL A 123 16.42 -2.52 -4.43
C VAL A 123 15.32 -2.43 -5.47
N ASN A 124 14.80 -1.23 -5.67
CA ASN A 124 13.75 -1.01 -6.64
C ASN A 124 13.88 0.35 -7.30
N ILE A 125 13.39 0.44 -8.54
CA ILE A 125 13.24 1.68 -9.28
C ILE A 125 11.82 1.76 -9.82
N PHE A 126 11.20 2.93 -9.71
CA PHE A 126 9.84 3.19 -10.16
C PHE A 126 9.77 4.41 -11.08
N TYR A 127 8.79 4.36 -11.99
CA TYR A 127 8.28 5.50 -12.73
C TYR A 127 6.81 5.67 -12.39
N ASP A 128 6.43 6.89 -12.03
CA ASP A 128 5.08 7.29 -11.65
C ASP A 128 4.56 8.32 -12.66
N HIS A 129 3.31 8.15 -13.10
CA HIS A 129 2.65 9.08 -14.01
C HIS A 129 1.23 9.36 -13.53
N GLU A 130 0.90 10.63 -13.36
CA GLU A 130 -0.44 11.13 -13.02
C GLU A 130 -1.13 11.65 -14.28
N PHE A 131 -2.21 11.00 -14.71
CA PHE A 131 -2.86 11.26 -15.99
C PHE A 131 -3.54 12.63 -16.06
N ASN A 132 -4.16 13.07 -14.96
CA ASN A 132 -4.96 14.29 -14.94
C ASN A 132 -4.15 15.59 -15.06
N THR A 133 -2.92 15.55 -14.64
CA THR A 133 -2.05 16.74 -14.57
C THR A 133 -0.78 16.61 -15.41
N GLY A 134 -0.46 15.39 -15.86
CA GLY A 134 0.78 15.09 -16.57
C GLY A 134 2.02 15.06 -15.68
N HIS A 135 1.87 15.13 -14.36
CA HIS A 135 3.02 15.02 -13.46
C HIS A 135 3.65 13.64 -13.55
N THR A 136 4.99 13.64 -13.54
CA THR A 136 5.80 12.43 -13.58
C THR A 136 6.89 12.47 -12.51
N ARG A 137 7.24 11.31 -11.99
CA ARG A 137 8.22 11.16 -10.92
C ARG A 137 8.95 9.82 -11.08
N THR A 138 10.24 9.80 -10.81
CA THR A 138 11.00 8.57 -10.60
C THR A 138 11.25 8.32 -9.12
N GLY A 139 11.42 7.06 -8.76
CA GLY A 139 11.73 6.65 -7.39
C GLY A 139 12.80 5.56 -7.37
N LEU A 140 13.71 5.65 -6.40
CA LEU A 140 14.71 4.64 -6.07
C LEU A 140 14.48 4.20 -4.64
N GLY A 141 14.34 2.88 -4.41
CA GLY A 141 14.06 2.35 -3.07
C GLY A 141 15.03 1.25 -2.66
N PHE A 142 15.20 1.16 -1.34
CA PHE A 142 15.95 0.10 -0.65
C PHE A 142 15.07 -0.50 0.42
N GLU A 143 15.08 -1.82 0.54
CA GLU A 143 14.32 -2.52 1.56
C GLU A 143 15.15 -3.61 2.22
N MET A 144 14.91 -3.83 3.50
CA MET A 144 15.40 -4.97 4.24
C MET A 144 14.25 -5.54 5.06
N LYS A 145 14.07 -6.86 4.99
CA LYS A 145 13.04 -7.57 5.73
C LYS A 145 13.66 -8.69 6.55
N SER A 146 13.21 -8.85 7.78
CA SER A 146 13.54 -9.98 8.63
C SER A 146 12.27 -10.63 9.18
N SER A 147 12.43 -11.67 10.01
CA SER A 147 11.27 -12.26 10.69
C SER A 147 10.59 -11.32 11.68
N VAL A 148 11.28 -10.28 12.18
CA VAL A 148 10.80 -9.43 13.28
C VAL A 148 10.67 -7.96 12.86
N TYR A 149 11.53 -7.46 11.98
CA TYR A 149 11.55 -6.06 11.59
C TYR A 149 11.78 -5.88 10.09
N ASP A 150 11.30 -4.75 9.59
CA ASP A 150 11.40 -4.29 8.21
C ASP A 150 11.96 -2.87 8.19
N VAL A 151 12.76 -2.55 7.18
CA VAL A 151 13.26 -1.19 6.92
C VAL A 151 13.03 -0.89 5.44
N ASN A 152 12.49 0.29 5.14
CA ASN A 152 12.29 0.78 3.78
C ASN A 152 12.83 2.21 3.70
N ILE A 153 13.54 2.53 2.62
CA ILE A 153 14.02 3.88 2.34
C ILE A 153 13.76 4.14 0.86
N ASN A 154 13.10 5.24 0.55
CA ASN A 154 12.77 5.62 -0.81
C ASN A 154 13.19 7.05 -1.09
N PHE A 155 13.72 7.29 -2.28
CA PHE A 155 14.06 8.61 -2.82
C PHE A 155 13.22 8.86 -4.06
N TYR A 156 12.81 10.10 -4.24
CA TYR A 156 11.90 10.51 -5.29
C TYR A 156 12.43 11.74 -5.99
N GLU A 157 12.39 11.73 -7.33
CA GLU A 157 12.78 12.85 -8.17
C GLU A 157 11.63 13.22 -9.10
N ALA A 158 11.16 14.48 -9.01
CA ALA A 158 10.16 15.00 -9.91
C ALA A 158 10.77 15.16 -11.31
N MET A 159 10.08 14.65 -12.33
CA MET A 159 10.55 14.67 -13.71
C MET A 159 9.76 15.62 -14.60
N SER A 160 8.55 16.01 -14.18
CA SER A 160 7.69 16.92 -14.92
C SER A 160 7.94 18.37 -14.57
N GLU A 161 7.76 19.23 -15.56
CA GLU A 161 7.72 20.67 -15.40
C GLU A 161 6.45 21.12 -14.64
N ARG A 162 6.35 22.43 -14.40
CA ARG A 162 5.17 23.06 -13.83
C ARG A 162 3.95 22.87 -14.72
N SER A 163 2.87 22.40 -14.13
CA SER A 163 1.56 22.25 -14.76
C SER A 163 0.58 23.29 -14.22
N HIS A 164 -0.52 23.54 -14.92
CA HIS A 164 -1.62 24.40 -14.44
C HIS A 164 -2.87 23.54 -14.25
N VAL A 165 -3.28 23.39 -13.02
CA VAL A 165 -4.48 22.62 -12.64
C VAL A 165 -5.55 23.59 -12.19
N ASN A 166 -6.65 23.69 -12.96
CA ASN A 166 -7.72 24.67 -12.75
C ASN A 166 -7.20 26.12 -12.66
N GLY A 167 -6.21 26.46 -13.49
CA GLY A 167 -5.62 27.80 -13.53
C GLY A 167 -4.58 28.08 -12.43
N VAL A 168 -4.34 27.14 -11.51
CA VAL A 168 -3.35 27.26 -10.44
C VAL A 168 -2.07 26.53 -10.85
N PRO A 169 -0.90 27.20 -10.83
CA PRO A 169 0.37 26.53 -11.12
C PRO A 169 0.67 25.48 -10.04
N GLU A 170 1.08 24.30 -10.48
CA GLU A 170 1.40 23.17 -9.62
C GLU A 170 2.67 22.49 -10.11
N VAL A 171 3.51 22.03 -9.18
CA VAL A 171 4.74 21.28 -9.46
C VAL A 171 4.75 19.97 -8.66
N ALA A 172 5.27 18.93 -9.27
CA ALA A 172 5.57 17.69 -8.55
C ALA A 172 6.73 17.93 -7.57
N ALA A 173 6.68 17.28 -6.41
CA ALA A 173 7.72 17.36 -5.40
C ALA A 173 8.61 16.11 -5.47
N GLY A 174 9.92 16.33 -5.40
CA GLY A 174 10.91 15.33 -5.05
C GLY A 174 11.02 15.17 -3.53
N GLY A 175 11.83 14.21 -3.06
CA GLY A 175 12.02 14.01 -1.63
C GLY A 175 12.43 12.60 -1.26
N TYR A 176 12.20 12.26 0.00
CA TYR A 176 12.46 10.89 0.50
C TYR A 176 11.48 10.50 1.59
N ASP A 177 11.35 9.20 1.80
CA ASP A 177 10.77 8.62 3.00
C ASP A 177 11.66 7.50 3.56
N ALA A 178 11.58 7.31 4.88
CA ALA A 178 12.24 6.22 5.58
C ALA A 178 11.25 5.63 6.58
N GLU A 179 11.08 4.31 6.54
CA GLU A 179 10.13 3.57 7.38
C GLU A 179 10.81 2.40 8.07
N ILE A 180 10.52 2.23 9.36
CA ILE A 180 10.86 1.04 10.11
C ILE A 180 9.58 0.39 10.64
N GLY A 181 9.47 -0.93 10.47
CA GLY A 181 8.40 -1.75 11.03
C GLY A 181 8.96 -2.80 11.97
N ALA A 182 8.26 -3.08 13.06
CA ALA A 182 8.61 -4.14 13.98
C ALA A 182 7.37 -4.89 14.46
N LEU A 183 7.50 -6.22 14.62
CA LEU A 183 6.45 -7.01 15.26
C LEU A 183 6.19 -6.50 16.68
N LEU A 184 4.94 -6.51 17.10
CA LEU A 184 4.61 -6.32 18.50
C LEU A 184 5.01 -7.57 19.31
N PRO A 185 5.58 -7.40 20.50
CA PRO A 185 5.94 -8.52 21.36
C PRO A 185 4.73 -9.44 21.58
N TYR A 186 4.93 -10.75 21.47
CA TYR A 186 3.90 -11.79 21.63
C TYR A 186 2.77 -11.80 20.59
N LEU A 187 2.72 -10.82 19.65
CA LEU A 187 1.66 -10.68 18.66
C LEU A 187 2.23 -10.83 17.23
N PRO A 188 2.44 -12.06 16.73
CA PRO A 188 3.10 -12.31 15.44
C PRO A 188 2.28 -11.84 14.23
N TRP A 189 1.02 -11.47 14.42
CA TRP A 189 0.10 -10.95 13.41
C TRP A 189 0.00 -9.42 13.39
N ALA A 190 0.75 -8.72 14.25
CA ALA A 190 0.70 -7.26 14.37
C ALA A 190 2.09 -6.64 14.30
N LYS A 191 2.23 -5.56 13.52
CA LYS A 191 3.45 -4.76 13.39
C LYS A 191 3.16 -3.31 13.67
N PHE A 192 4.04 -2.67 14.39
CA PHE A 192 4.09 -1.22 14.51
C PHE A 192 5.01 -0.68 13.43
N TYR A 193 4.59 0.39 12.74
CA TYR A 193 5.38 1.12 11.76
C TYR A 193 5.57 2.57 12.20
N TYR A 194 6.79 3.05 12.05
CA TYR A 194 7.14 4.47 12.12
C TYR A 194 7.79 4.88 10.82
N LYS A 195 7.31 5.97 10.23
CA LYS A 195 7.83 6.52 9.00
C LYS A 195 8.06 8.02 9.16
N THR A 196 9.16 8.50 8.61
CA THR A 196 9.44 9.92 8.40
C THR A 196 9.60 10.20 6.91
N TYR A 197 9.26 11.41 6.49
CA TYR A 197 9.39 11.84 5.10
C TYR A 197 9.73 13.32 5.00
N GLN A 198 10.33 13.68 3.88
CA GLN A 198 10.58 15.06 3.50
C GLN A 198 10.32 15.24 2.01
N TRP A 199 9.55 16.28 1.66
CA TRP A 199 9.23 16.67 0.30
C TRP A 199 9.77 18.04 0.00
N ASN A 200 10.39 18.21 -1.16
CA ASN A 200 10.98 19.44 -1.64
C ASN A 200 10.38 19.82 -2.98
N SER A 201 10.24 21.14 -3.23
CA SER A 201 9.97 21.65 -4.57
C SER A 201 10.79 22.91 -4.80
N GLU A 202 10.99 23.27 -6.07
CA GLU A 202 11.77 24.46 -6.46
C GLU A 202 11.22 25.77 -5.90
N THR A 203 9.95 25.80 -5.53
CA THR A 203 9.23 27.06 -5.23
C THR A 203 8.79 27.20 -3.78
N LEU A 204 8.94 26.19 -2.94
CA LEU A 204 8.40 26.22 -1.58
C LEU A 204 9.25 25.45 -0.57
N ASN A 205 9.10 25.90 0.68
CA ASN A 205 9.74 25.33 1.84
C ASN A 205 9.55 23.82 1.97
N ILE A 206 10.55 23.18 2.49
CA ILE A 206 10.63 21.77 2.81
C ILE A 206 9.42 21.37 3.66
N LYS A 207 8.68 20.37 3.19
CA LYS A 207 7.63 19.72 3.96
C LYS A 207 8.19 18.47 4.59
N HIS A 208 8.11 18.35 5.92
CA HIS A 208 8.43 17.12 6.62
C HIS A 208 7.23 16.64 7.42
N GLY A 209 7.20 15.35 7.64
CA GLY A 209 6.19 14.74 8.45
C GLY A 209 6.60 13.36 8.93
N GLN A 210 5.73 12.82 9.74
CA GLN A 210 5.89 11.49 10.31
C GLN A 210 4.55 10.77 10.31
N THR A 211 4.63 9.45 10.30
CA THR A 211 3.46 8.58 10.39
C THR A 211 3.75 7.48 11.39
N VAL A 212 2.81 7.24 12.27
CA VAL A 212 2.79 6.07 13.15
C VAL A 212 1.60 5.21 12.78
N SER A 213 1.78 3.90 12.67
CA SER A 213 0.68 3.01 12.34
C SER A 213 0.81 1.64 12.98
N LEU A 214 -0.32 0.99 13.16
CA LEU A 214 -0.46 -0.40 13.56
C LEU A 214 -1.00 -1.17 12.35
N TYR A 215 -0.21 -2.11 11.86
CA TYR A 215 -0.55 -3.03 10.80
C TYR A 215 -0.91 -4.37 11.39
N MET A 216 -2.03 -4.94 10.96
CA MET A 216 -2.56 -6.21 11.42
C MET A 216 -2.96 -7.07 10.22
N GLU A 217 -2.83 -8.38 10.37
CA GLU A 217 -3.23 -9.38 9.38
C GLU A 217 -4.34 -10.27 9.94
N PRO A 218 -5.62 -9.84 9.88
CA PRO A 218 -6.75 -10.63 10.36
C PRO A 218 -6.94 -11.96 9.65
N THR A 219 -6.59 -12.06 8.38
CA THR A 219 -6.64 -13.30 7.61
C THR A 219 -5.43 -13.40 6.68
N SER A 220 -5.23 -14.54 6.03
CA SER A 220 -4.18 -14.70 5.01
C SER A 220 -4.34 -13.74 3.81
N ARG A 221 -5.55 -13.25 3.58
CA ARG A 221 -5.87 -12.35 2.45
C ARG A 221 -6.16 -10.91 2.84
N LEU A 222 -6.56 -10.64 4.09
CA LEU A 222 -6.90 -9.31 4.57
C LEU A 222 -5.83 -8.77 5.50
N SER A 223 -5.39 -7.55 5.24
CA SER A 223 -4.65 -6.77 6.23
C SER A 223 -5.29 -5.40 6.46
N VAL A 224 -5.15 -4.92 7.67
CA VAL A 224 -5.67 -3.62 8.12
C VAL A 224 -4.51 -2.82 8.69
N GLU A 225 -4.36 -1.57 8.27
CA GLU A 225 -3.40 -0.63 8.84
C GLU A 225 -4.12 0.63 9.29
N ALA A 226 -4.03 0.95 10.57
CA ALA A 226 -4.61 2.16 11.14
C ALA A 226 -3.50 3.01 11.76
N GLY A 227 -3.56 4.32 11.58
CA GLY A 227 -2.49 5.19 12.04
C GLY A 227 -2.83 6.66 12.02
N MET A 228 -1.83 7.44 12.39
CA MET A 228 -1.87 8.90 12.40
C MET A 228 -0.67 9.44 11.62
N GLN A 229 -0.93 10.46 10.83
CA GLN A 229 0.06 11.21 10.08
C GLN A 229 0.11 12.63 10.62
N ASP A 230 1.31 13.09 10.93
CA ASP A 230 1.61 14.45 11.32
C ASP A 230 2.45 15.12 10.23
N ASP A 231 2.20 16.40 9.99
CA ASP A 231 2.75 17.14 8.86
C ASP A 231 3.07 18.58 9.24
N SER A 232 4.27 19.04 8.93
CA SER A 232 4.74 20.39 9.28
C SER A 232 3.94 21.55 8.69
N THR A 233 3.08 21.29 7.70
CA THR A 233 2.28 22.33 7.03
C THR A 233 0.84 22.41 7.55
N THR A 234 0.40 21.42 8.30
CA THR A 234 -0.93 21.40 8.92
C THR A 234 -0.75 21.10 10.41
N ASN A 235 -1.33 21.94 11.26
CA ASN A 235 -1.36 21.66 12.71
C ASN A 235 -2.34 20.53 13.06
N ASN A 236 -2.76 19.74 12.08
CA ASN A 236 -3.76 18.69 12.27
C ASN A 236 -3.11 17.32 12.15
N HIS A 237 -3.35 16.49 13.15
CA HIS A 237 -3.06 15.07 13.09
C HIS A 237 -4.12 14.38 12.23
N ASN A 238 -3.72 13.77 11.14
CA ASN A 238 -4.63 13.10 10.22
C ASN A 238 -4.67 11.60 10.52
N ALA A 239 -5.76 11.13 11.09
CA ALA A 239 -6.00 9.71 11.28
C ALA A 239 -6.37 9.05 9.95
N PHE A 240 -5.93 7.81 9.75
CA PHE A 240 -6.28 7.00 8.60
C PHE A 240 -6.51 5.54 8.96
N ILE A 241 -7.27 4.87 8.10
CA ILE A 241 -7.41 3.42 8.09
C ILE A 241 -7.26 2.90 6.66
N LYS A 242 -6.50 1.81 6.49
CA LYS A 242 -6.30 1.10 5.23
C LYS A 242 -6.76 -0.35 5.36
N PHE A 243 -7.41 -0.82 4.31
CA PHE A 243 -7.73 -2.22 4.11
C PHE A 243 -7.05 -2.70 2.84
N ASN A 244 -6.28 -3.77 2.94
CA ASN A 244 -5.67 -4.41 1.77
C ASN A 244 -6.25 -5.82 1.67
N TYR A 245 -6.67 -6.18 0.47
CA TYR A 245 -7.20 -7.50 0.20
C TYR A 245 -6.42 -8.15 -0.95
N THR A 246 -5.86 -9.33 -0.68
CA THR A 246 -5.13 -10.12 -1.66
C THR A 246 -6.10 -11.00 -2.43
N LEU A 247 -6.26 -10.73 -3.72
CA LEU A 247 -7.16 -11.47 -4.61
C LEU A 247 -6.54 -12.77 -5.10
N CYS A 248 -5.21 -12.81 -5.33
CA CYS A 248 -4.54 -13.96 -5.93
C CYS A 248 -3.09 -14.11 -5.49
N CYS A 249 -2.69 -15.34 -5.52
CA CYS A 249 -1.38 -15.91 -5.80
C CYS A 249 -0.35 -15.87 -4.67
N ASN A 250 -0.42 -14.94 -3.77
CA ASN A 250 0.42 -14.90 -2.57
C ASN A 250 -0.46 -14.84 -1.33
N GLU A 251 -1.01 -16.00 -0.96
CA GLU A 251 -1.62 -16.12 0.35
C GLU A 251 -0.51 -16.02 1.38
N ARG A 252 -0.54 -14.94 2.15
CA ARG A 252 0.39 -14.80 3.26
C ARG A 252 0.16 -16.00 4.18
N LYS A 253 1.15 -16.85 4.31
CA LYS A 253 1.12 -17.89 5.33
C LYS A 253 1.27 -17.19 6.67
N MET A 254 0.14 -16.84 7.22
CA MET A 254 0.08 -16.31 8.57
C MET A 254 0.54 -17.40 9.53
N GLY A 255 1.22 -16.97 10.56
CA GLY A 255 1.34 -17.72 11.79
C GLY A 255 -0.05 -18.13 12.33
N PRO A 256 -0.10 -18.81 13.44
CA PRO A 256 -1.33 -19.38 14.00
C PRO A 256 -2.42 -18.31 14.12
N ASN A 257 -3.66 -18.75 14.01
CA ASN A 257 -4.93 -18.00 14.04
C ASN A 257 -4.87 -16.59 14.63
N ILE A 258 -5.59 -15.66 14.01
CA ILE A 258 -5.81 -14.29 14.51
C ILE A 258 -6.04 -14.32 16.02
N PHE A 259 -5.41 -13.37 16.71
CA PHE A 259 -5.43 -13.24 18.17
C PHE A 259 -4.65 -14.29 18.96
N THR A 260 -3.83 -15.12 18.30
CA THR A 260 -2.92 -16.00 19.02
C THR A 260 -1.82 -15.18 19.67
N VAL A 261 -1.69 -15.32 20.97
CA VAL A 261 -0.55 -14.78 21.73
C VAL A 261 0.56 -15.82 21.72
N SER A 262 1.74 -15.43 21.23
CA SER A 262 2.92 -16.31 21.23
C SER A 262 3.48 -16.45 22.64
N ASN A 263 4.07 -17.61 22.94
CA ASN A 263 4.80 -17.78 24.20
C ASN A 263 6.14 -17.02 24.23
N ASN A 264 6.67 -16.67 23.06
CA ASN A 264 7.92 -15.90 22.92
C ASN A 264 7.60 -14.50 22.43
N ALA A 265 8.27 -13.49 23.00
CA ALA A 265 8.09 -12.09 22.58
C ALA A 265 8.43 -11.91 21.11
N TYR A 266 9.47 -12.58 20.64
CA TYR A 266 9.92 -12.57 19.24
C TYR A 266 10.43 -13.94 18.83
N ASN A 267 10.22 -14.28 17.57
CA ASN A 267 10.82 -15.45 16.91
C ASN A 267 11.86 -14.96 15.89
N PHE A 268 13.12 -14.86 16.34
CA PHE A 268 14.25 -14.58 15.46
C PHE A 268 14.65 -15.88 14.74
N GLY A 269 14.12 -16.09 13.55
CA GLY A 269 14.34 -17.32 12.80
C GLY A 269 14.38 -17.07 11.29
N LYS A 270 14.17 -18.15 10.56
CA LYS A 270 14.06 -18.08 9.11
C LYS A 270 12.87 -17.21 8.72
N ILE A 271 13.08 -16.35 7.74
CA ILE A 271 12.03 -15.57 7.12
C ILE A 271 11.25 -16.46 6.16
N ASN A 272 9.92 -16.26 6.06
CA ASN A 272 9.13 -16.92 5.04
C ASN A 272 9.54 -16.40 3.64
N SER A 273 9.88 -17.30 2.73
CA SER A 273 10.24 -16.96 1.35
C SER A 273 9.14 -16.25 0.58
N ASP A 274 7.86 -16.44 0.96
CA ASP A 274 6.72 -15.76 0.34
C ASP A 274 6.81 -14.23 0.52
N ARG A 275 7.56 -13.75 1.52
CA ARG A 275 7.85 -12.33 1.70
C ARG A 275 8.69 -11.72 0.58
N MET A 276 9.33 -12.55 -0.26
CA MET A 276 9.95 -12.09 -1.51
C MET A 276 8.93 -11.49 -2.49
N TYR A 277 7.65 -11.82 -2.35
CA TYR A 277 6.55 -11.37 -3.21
C TYR A 277 5.63 -10.34 -2.55
N GLU A 278 6.02 -9.76 -1.43
CA GLU A 278 5.30 -8.63 -0.84
C GLU A 278 5.43 -7.39 -1.72
N LYS A 279 4.41 -6.52 -1.71
CA LYS A 279 4.51 -5.22 -2.37
C LYS A 279 5.65 -4.38 -1.80
N VAL A 280 6.22 -3.50 -2.63
CA VAL A 280 7.16 -2.46 -2.17
C VAL A 280 6.40 -1.42 -1.35
N ARG A 281 6.90 -1.10 -0.16
CA ARG A 281 6.35 -0.02 0.68
C ARG A 281 7.01 1.31 0.29
N ARG A 282 6.23 2.19 -0.34
CA ARG A 282 6.67 3.50 -0.84
C ARG A 282 5.49 4.46 -0.98
N GLU A 283 5.76 5.76 -1.19
CA GLU A 283 4.72 6.69 -1.62
C GLU A 283 4.38 6.49 -3.09
N ASN A 284 3.14 6.14 -3.38
CA ASN A 284 2.69 5.83 -4.74
C ASN A 284 2.00 7.02 -5.43
N ASN A 285 1.39 7.94 -4.69
CA ASN A 285 0.81 9.13 -5.29
C ASN A 285 1.87 10.22 -5.43
N ILE A 286 1.80 10.99 -6.50
CA ILE A 286 2.74 12.10 -6.71
C ILE A 286 2.37 13.22 -5.74
N VAL A 287 3.31 13.58 -4.87
CA VAL A 287 3.15 14.73 -4.00
C VAL A 287 3.33 15.99 -4.82
N THR A 288 2.41 16.94 -4.69
CA THR A 288 2.43 18.18 -5.48
C THR A 288 2.34 19.42 -4.60
N VAL A 289 2.88 20.51 -5.11
CA VAL A 289 2.88 21.82 -4.47
C VAL A 289 2.24 22.84 -5.38
N LYS A 290 1.22 23.57 -4.88
CA LYS A 290 0.51 24.61 -5.62
C LYS A 290 1.14 25.98 -5.39
N GLY A 291 1.39 26.70 -6.49
CA GLY A 291 1.88 28.08 -6.41
C GLY A 291 0.76 29.07 -6.10
N GLY A 292 1.03 30.07 -5.24
CA GLY A 292 0.07 31.13 -4.91
C GLY A 292 -0.13 31.38 -3.41
N GLY A 293 0.76 30.91 -2.55
CA GLY A 293 0.75 31.22 -1.10
C GLY A 293 -0.22 30.36 -0.26
N ALA A 294 -1.14 29.64 -0.88
CA ALA A 294 -1.95 28.63 -0.20
C ALA A 294 -1.40 27.23 -0.55
N ILE A 295 -0.72 26.64 0.38
CA ILE A 295 -0.16 25.29 0.22
C ILE A 295 -1.30 24.29 0.35
N ALA A 296 -1.92 23.88 -0.76
CA ALA A 296 -2.72 22.68 -0.78
C ALA A 296 -1.79 21.52 -1.15
N ILE A 297 -1.08 20.99 -0.18
CA ILE A 297 -0.28 19.78 -0.37
C ILE A 297 -1.20 18.60 -0.16
N THR A 298 -1.48 17.93 -1.23
CA THR A 298 -2.14 16.63 -1.21
C THR A 298 -1.06 15.56 -1.07
N ALA A 299 -0.40 15.51 0.09
CA ALA A 299 0.43 14.37 0.43
C ALA A 299 -0.49 13.23 0.85
N SER A 300 -0.69 12.31 -0.03
CA SER A 300 -1.29 11.03 0.32
C SER A 300 -0.14 10.11 0.73
N GLY A 301 0.12 10.00 1.97
CA GLY A 301 0.98 8.93 2.45
C GLY A 301 0.29 7.57 2.34
N PHE A 302 0.90 6.56 1.81
CA PHE A 302 0.91 5.09 1.93
C PHE A 302 -0.41 4.34 1.99
#